data_c235f7d3dfcb31f7b1ea0b1f41db752f
#
_entry.id   c235f7d3dfcb31f7b1ea0b1f41db752f
#
_cell.length_a   1.000
_cell.length_b   1.000
_cell.length_c   1.000
_cell.angle_alpha   90.00
_cell.angle_beta   90.00
_cell.angle_gamma   90.00
#
_symmetry.space_group_name_H-M   'P 1'
#
loop_
_entity.id
_entity.type
_entity.pdbx_description
1 polymer ?
#
loop_
_entity_poly.entity_id
_entity_poly.type
_entity_poly.pdbx_seq_one_letter_code
_entity_poly.pdbx_strand_id
1 'polypeptide(L)'
;MKVLHTADWHIGQFKGPVEDGVNLRSLDTVKCLEYMVEKAREEHPDLVCISGDVFHQEQIGPVRYSDEMVTATRIIDELSKVSKFVVVMRGTPNHDGFGQFRVL
;
A
#
# COMPACT_ATOMS: atom_id res chain seq x y z
N MET A 1 0.50 16.77 17.97
CA MET A 1 1.01 15.71 17.07
C MET A 1 -0.03 15.39 16.01
N LYS A 2 0.39 15.35 14.75
CA LYS A 2 -0.48 14.93 13.63
C LYS A 2 -0.23 13.46 13.33
N VAL A 3 -1.32 12.68 13.22
CA VAL A 3 -1.25 11.26 12.89
C VAL A 3 -2.07 11.02 11.62
N LEU A 4 -1.46 10.39 10.63
CA LEU A 4 -2.17 9.85 9.48
C LEU A 4 -2.39 8.37 9.72
N HIS A 5 -3.64 7.95 9.82
CA HIS A 5 -4.00 6.55 9.98
C HIS A 5 -4.64 6.04 8.70
N THR A 6 -4.13 4.94 8.19
CA THR A 6 -4.63 4.31 6.97
C THR A 6 -4.58 2.80 7.11
N ALA A 7 -5.45 2.10 6.41
CA ALA A 7 -5.53 0.65 6.44
C ALA A 7 -6.27 0.15 5.20
N ASP A 8 -6.25 -1.17 5.00
CA ASP A 8 -7.03 -1.83 3.96
C ASP A 8 -6.74 -1.28 2.56
N TRP A 9 -5.46 -1.15 2.21
CA TRP A 9 -5.08 -0.69 0.87
C TRP A 9 -5.48 -1.69 -0.20
N HIS A 10 -5.39 -2.98 0.11
CA HIS A 10 -5.79 -4.08 -0.79
C HIS A 10 -5.15 -3.95 -2.18
N ILE A 11 -3.85 -3.68 -2.22
CA ILE A 11 -3.10 -3.65 -3.47
C ILE A 11 -3.08 -5.05 -4.09
N GLY A 12 -3.52 -5.18 -5.33
CA GLY A 12 -3.54 -6.47 -5.99
C GLY A 12 -4.34 -6.49 -7.27
N GLN A 13 -4.62 -7.70 -7.75
CA GLN A 13 -5.42 -7.94 -8.93
C GLN A 13 -6.87 -8.13 -8.55
N PHE A 14 -7.75 -7.38 -9.17
CA PHE A 14 -9.19 -7.45 -8.92
C PHE A 14 -9.90 -8.01 -10.16
N LYS A 15 -11.07 -8.61 -9.95
CA LYS A 15 -12.00 -8.88 -11.05
C LYS A 15 -12.69 -7.56 -11.41
N GLY A 16 -12.63 -7.19 -12.68
CA GLY A 16 -13.24 -5.96 -13.12
C GLY A 16 -12.83 -5.58 -14.52
N PRO A 17 -13.26 -4.41 -14.99
CA PRO A 17 -12.95 -3.97 -16.34
C PRO A 17 -11.44 -3.85 -16.58
N VAL A 18 -11.00 -4.31 -17.75
CA VAL A 18 -9.62 -4.17 -18.19
C VAL A 18 -9.62 -3.33 -19.46
N GLU A 19 -8.76 -2.32 -19.50
CA GLU A 19 -8.62 -1.43 -20.65
C GLU A 19 -7.14 -1.29 -20.97
N ASP A 20 -6.75 -1.57 -22.21
CA ASP A 20 -5.36 -1.54 -22.66
C ASP A 20 -4.42 -2.38 -21.75
N GLY A 21 -4.91 -3.54 -21.29
CA GLY A 21 -4.14 -4.43 -20.42
C GLY A 21 -4.08 -3.99 -18.96
N VAL A 22 -4.76 -2.90 -18.59
CA VAL A 22 -4.75 -2.37 -17.22
C VAL A 22 -6.07 -2.66 -16.53
N ASN A 23 -6.02 -3.24 -15.34
CA ASN A 23 -7.19 -3.45 -14.50
C ASN A 23 -7.58 -2.11 -13.88
N LEU A 24 -8.80 -1.64 -14.19
CA LEU A 24 -9.25 -0.31 -13.77
C LEU A 24 -9.44 -0.20 -12.26
N ARG A 25 -9.83 -1.27 -11.58
CA ARG A 25 -9.94 -1.26 -10.11
C ARG A 25 -8.57 -1.15 -9.44
N SER A 26 -7.58 -1.86 -9.96
CA SER A 26 -6.22 -1.74 -9.47
C SER A 26 -5.66 -0.34 -9.68
N LEU A 27 -5.96 0.26 -10.83
CA LEU A 27 -5.56 1.64 -11.12
C LEU A 27 -6.21 2.63 -10.16
N ASP A 28 -7.50 2.47 -9.87
CA ASP A 28 -8.21 3.34 -8.92
C ASP A 28 -7.61 3.24 -7.52
N THR A 29 -7.23 2.05 -7.09
CA THR A 29 -6.56 1.84 -5.80
C THR A 29 -5.26 2.64 -5.73
N VAL A 30 -4.43 2.56 -6.77
CA VAL A 30 -3.17 3.31 -6.82
C VAL A 30 -3.41 4.81 -6.79
N LYS A 31 -4.42 5.30 -7.53
CA LYS A 31 -4.77 6.72 -7.53
C LYS A 31 -5.19 7.22 -6.14
N CYS A 32 -5.96 6.41 -5.41
CA CYS A 32 -6.35 6.75 -4.04
C CYS A 32 -5.14 6.83 -3.12
N LEU A 33 -4.19 5.91 -3.25
CA LEU A 33 -2.97 5.93 -2.46
C LEU A 33 -2.10 7.14 -2.79
N GLU A 34 -2.00 7.51 -4.05
CA GLU A 34 -1.27 8.69 -4.47
C GLU A 34 -1.90 9.98 -3.92
N TYR A 35 -3.22 10.05 -3.89
CA TYR A 35 -3.93 11.17 -3.26
C TYR A 35 -3.59 11.26 -1.76
N MET A 36 -3.56 10.14 -1.08
CA MET A 36 -3.16 10.08 0.33
C MET A 36 -1.74 10.61 0.54
N VAL A 37 -0.81 10.24 -0.33
CA VAL A 37 0.58 10.73 -0.27
C VAL A 37 0.61 12.24 -0.45
N GLU A 38 -0.16 12.79 -1.39
CA GLU A 38 -0.23 14.24 -1.59
C GLU A 38 -0.77 14.95 -0.34
N LYS A 39 -1.78 14.39 0.32
CA LYS A 39 -2.28 14.94 1.58
C LYS A 39 -1.22 14.88 2.67
N ALA A 40 -0.48 13.80 2.77
CA ALA A 40 0.62 13.70 3.72
C ALA A 40 1.70 14.74 3.45
N ARG A 41 1.97 14.99 2.17
CA ARG A 41 2.95 15.99 1.75
C ARG A 41 2.55 17.41 2.19
N GLU A 42 1.26 17.71 2.12
CA GLU A 42 0.73 19.00 2.60
C GLU A 42 0.74 19.11 4.13
N GLU A 43 0.38 18.05 4.83
CA GLU A 43 0.14 18.07 6.27
C GLU A 43 1.38 17.76 7.12
N HIS A 44 2.39 17.11 6.56
CA HIS A 44 3.61 16.69 7.27
C HIS A 44 3.31 15.98 8.58
N PRO A 45 2.67 14.80 8.57
CA PRO A 45 2.33 14.11 9.81
C PRO A 45 3.57 13.70 10.59
N ASP A 46 3.45 13.65 11.90
CA ASP A 46 4.52 13.13 12.76
C ASP A 46 4.57 11.60 12.68
N LEU A 47 3.42 10.97 12.57
CA LEU A 47 3.30 9.52 12.53
C LEU A 47 2.35 9.11 11.42
N VAL A 48 2.76 8.14 10.61
CA VAL A 48 1.89 7.42 9.70
C VAL A 48 1.71 6.00 10.23
N CYS A 49 0.49 5.60 10.50
CA CYS A 49 0.17 4.25 10.96
C CYS A 49 -0.60 3.51 9.88
N ILE A 50 -0.02 2.43 9.38
CA ILE A 50 -0.61 1.58 8.35
C ILE A 50 -1.06 0.30 9.06
N SER A 51 -2.37 0.14 9.27
CA SER A 51 -2.94 -0.86 10.17
C SER A 51 -3.30 -2.18 9.50
N GLY A 52 -2.57 -2.58 8.46
CA GLY A 52 -2.73 -3.90 7.89
C GLY A 52 -3.53 -3.95 6.60
N ASP A 53 -3.64 -5.14 6.05
CA ASP A 53 -4.29 -5.45 4.78
C ASP A 53 -3.77 -4.56 3.63
N VAL A 54 -2.43 -4.42 3.56
CA VAL A 54 -1.76 -3.68 2.50
C VAL A 54 -2.01 -4.36 1.14
N PHE A 55 -2.04 -5.68 1.11
CA PHE A 55 -2.24 -6.46 -0.11
C PHE A 55 -3.64 -7.04 -0.18
N HIS A 56 -4.14 -7.19 -1.42
CA HIS A 56 -5.47 -7.76 -1.62
C HIS A 56 -5.50 -9.25 -1.31
N GLN A 57 -4.44 -9.98 -1.67
CA GLN A 57 -4.36 -11.42 -1.43
C GLN A 57 -2.89 -11.83 -1.26
N GLU A 58 -2.69 -13.00 -0.64
CA GLU A 58 -1.37 -13.53 -0.43
C GLU A 58 -0.67 -13.79 -1.77
N GLN A 59 0.57 -13.31 -1.88
CA GLN A 59 1.40 -13.51 -3.06
C GLN A 59 2.02 -14.91 -3.04
N ILE A 60 1.86 -15.64 -4.13
CA ILE A 60 2.51 -16.94 -4.35
C ILE A 60 3.62 -16.74 -5.38
N GLY A 61 4.83 -17.19 -5.04
CA GLY A 61 6.00 -17.07 -5.93
C GLY A 61 6.91 -15.91 -5.55
N PRO A 62 7.70 -15.37 -6.51
CA PRO A 62 8.67 -14.30 -6.21
C PRO A 62 7.96 -13.01 -5.75
N VAL A 63 8.03 -12.74 -4.46
CA VAL A 63 7.32 -11.61 -3.84
C VAL A 63 8.03 -10.28 -4.11
N ARG A 64 9.37 -10.27 -4.00
CA ARG A 64 10.18 -9.04 -4.02
C ARG A 64 9.96 -8.16 -5.26
N TYR A 65 9.74 -8.79 -6.41
CA TYR A 65 9.63 -8.10 -7.70
C TYR A 65 8.22 -8.06 -8.25
N SER A 66 7.22 -8.43 -7.47
CA SER A 66 5.83 -8.33 -7.91
C SER A 66 5.42 -6.86 -8.05
N ASP A 67 4.48 -6.58 -8.95
CA ASP A 67 3.96 -5.22 -9.14
C ASP A 67 3.33 -4.70 -7.85
N GLU A 68 2.64 -5.56 -7.11
CA GLU A 68 2.03 -5.22 -5.84
C GLU A 68 3.08 -4.79 -4.81
N MET A 69 4.19 -5.51 -4.73
CA MET A 69 5.26 -5.19 -3.80
C MET A 69 5.97 -3.90 -4.19
N VAL A 70 6.22 -3.69 -5.48
CA VAL A 70 6.84 -2.46 -5.97
C VAL A 70 5.96 -1.26 -5.63
N THR A 71 4.65 -1.36 -5.87
CA THR A 71 3.70 -0.29 -5.56
C THR A 71 3.66 0.00 -4.05
N ALA A 72 3.54 -1.03 -3.21
CA ALA A 72 3.48 -0.86 -1.76
C ALA A 72 4.76 -0.21 -1.24
N THR A 73 5.92 -0.68 -1.69
CA THR A 73 7.22 -0.14 -1.26
C THR A 73 7.36 1.33 -1.66
N ARG A 74 6.95 1.68 -2.87
CA ARG A 74 7.00 3.07 -3.35
C ARG A 74 6.14 3.99 -2.49
N ILE A 75 4.90 3.59 -2.20
CA ILE A 75 3.98 4.40 -1.39
C ILE A 75 4.52 4.59 0.02
N ILE A 76 4.99 3.52 0.66
CA ILE A 76 5.56 3.59 2.01
C ILE A 76 6.81 4.47 2.03
N ASP A 77 7.67 4.35 1.02
CA ASP A 77 8.86 5.19 0.93
C ASP A 77 8.51 6.67 0.81
N GLU A 78 7.53 7.00 -0.03
CA GLU A 78 7.08 8.40 -0.17
C GLU A 78 6.48 8.94 1.13
N LEU A 79 5.72 8.13 1.87
CA LEU A 79 5.19 8.52 3.18
C LEU A 79 6.33 8.76 4.17
N SER A 80 7.36 7.93 4.14
CA SER A 80 8.50 8.07 5.05
C SER A 80 9.31 9.35 4.82
N LYS A 81 9.29 9.88 3.61
CA LYS A 81 9.99 11.12 3.27
C LYS A 81 9.27 12.38 3.78
N VAL A 82 7.97 12.29 4.02
CA VAL A 82 7.14 13.45 4.42
C VAL A 82 6.65 13.36 5.86
N SER A 83 7.02 12.32 6.59
CA SER A 83 6.65 12.12 7.99
C SER A 83 7.89 11.77 8.81
N LYS A 84 7.76 11.86 10.13
CA LYS A 84 8.87 11.49 11.03
C LYS A 84 8.98 9.99 11.21
N PHE A 85 7.84 9.31 11.37
CA PHE A 85 7.80 7.87 11.62
C PHE A 85 6.68 7.22 10.80
N VAL A 86 6.96 6.02 10.29
CA VAL A 86 5.97 5.18 9.63
C VAL A 86 5.97 3.82 10.34
N VAL A 87 4.78 3.39 10.79
CA VAL A 87 4.57 2.08 11.42
C VAL A 87 3.65 1.28 10.52
N VAL A 88 4.09 0.08 10.14
CA VAL A 88 3.32 -0.83 9.31
C VAL A 88 2.96 -2.06 10.13
N MET A 89 1.68 -2.36 10.24
CA MET A 89 1.18 -3.54 10.93
C MET A 89 0.67 -4.56 9.92
N ARG A 90 0.98 -5.83 10.16
CA ARG A 90 0.47 -6.92 9.32
C ARG A 90 -1.03 -7.10 9.58
N GLY A 91 -1.80 -7.23 8.49
CA GLY A 91 -3.23 -7.53 8.57
C GLY A 91 -3.52 -9.02 8.59
N THR A 92 -4.67 -9.41 8.01
CA THR A 92 -5.06 -10.82 7.98
C THR A 92 -4.14 -11.62 7.04
N PRO A 93 -3.87 -12.92 7.35
CA PRO A 93 -3.00 -13.74 6.50
C PRO A 93 -3.50 -13.90 5.06
N ASN A 94 -4.81 -13.80 4.83
CA ASN A 94 -5.37 -13.90 3.48
C ASN A 94 -5.01 -12.69 2.60
N HIS A 95 -4.76 -11.55 3.21
CA HIS A 95 -4.41 -10.32 2.52
C HIS A 95 -2.90 -10.06 2.59
N ASP A 96 -2.37 -9.97 3.80
CA ASP A 96 -0.94 -9.75 3.99
C ASP A 96 -0.24 -11.08 4.27
N GLY A 97 0.23 -11.73 3.22
CA GLY A 97 1.00 -12.95 3.36
C GLY A 97 2.30 -12.70 4.12
N PHE A 98 2.78 -13.73 4.82
CA PHE A 98 3.99 -13.61 5.64
C PHE A 98 5.21 -13.18 4.82
N GLY A 99 5.37 -13.76 3.61
CA GLY A 99 6.47 -13.41 2.72
C GLY A 99 6.43 -11.95 2.26
N GLN A 100 5.23 -11.45 1.94
CA GLN A 100 5.05 -10.06 1.52
C GLN A 100 5.40 -9.08 2.64
N PHE A 101 4.92 -9.35 3.83
CA PHE A 101 5.17 -8.49 4.98
C PHE A 101 6.65 -8.43 5.34
N ARG A 102 7.37 -9.54 5.22
CA ARG A 102 8.81 -9.59 5.51
C ARG A 102 9.65 -8.77 4.53
N VAL A 103 9.18 -8.57 3.30
CA VAL A 103 9.91 -7.80 2.29
C VAL A 103 9.72 -6.30 2.49
N LEU A 104 8.57 -5.88 3.00
CA LEU A 104 8.32 -4.47 3.31
C LEU A 104 9.29 -3.98 4.43
#